data_ca155e10187d6ea8699348fcaaa39a8b
#
_entry.id   ca155e10187d6ea8699348fcaaa39a8b
#
_cell.length_a   1.000
_cell.length_b   1.000
_cell.length_c   1.000
_cell.angle_alpha   90.00
_cell.angle_beta   90.00
_cell.angle_gamma   90.00
#
_symmetry.space_group_name_H-M   'P 1'
#
loop_
_entity.id
_entity.type
_entity.pdbx_description
1 polymer ?
#
loop_
_entity_poly.entity_id
_entity_poly.type
_entity_poly.pdbx_seq_one_letter_code
_entity_poly.pdbx_strand_id
1 'polypeptide(L)'
;DNARNFTTEYGNISSASVGTIQRGLLEVERQGGESLFGEPALDIADLMQTDTTGQGVINILAADSLMNSPKLYATFLLWLLSELFEHLPEVGDPDKPKLVFFFDEAHLLFTDAPKALLERIEQVVRLIRSKGVGVYFVTQNPTDIPDTVLGQLGNRVQHALRAFTPSDQKAVKAAADTMRANPKLSVEKAITELSVGEALVSFLDEKGRPCVVERAFVLPPASRIGPTTPAERVAVIEASVLYGHYEKAIDRESAYEKLKGRALEKRAGGPPIDAAPAGGSNAGETVKRALGDILFGRTGPRGAHHDGLFESMAKSAAR
;
A
#
# COMPACT_ATOMS: atom_id res chain seq x y z
N ASP A 1 -12.25 0.23 -28.78
CA ASP A 1 -13.21 1.15 -29.44
C ASP A 1 -13.31 2.51 -28.74
N ASN A 2 -12.85 2.68 -27.50
CA ASN A 2 -12.90 3.96 -26.77
C ASN A 2 -11.57 4.74 -26.80
N ALA A 3 -10.51 4.23 -27.43
CA ALA A 3 -9.19 4.86 -27.46
C ALA A 3 -9.23 6.33 -27.98
N ARG A 4 -10.09 6.62 -28.95
CA ARG A 4 -10.26 7.99 -29.48
C ARG A 4 -10.87 8.95 -28.44
N ASN A 5 -11.83 8.50 -27.65
CA ASN A 5 -12.46 9.31 -26.59
C ASN A 5 -11.47 9.62 -25.48
N PHE A 6 -10.69 8.60 -25.05
CA PHE A 6 -9.62 8.78 -24.07
C PHE A 6 -8.51 9.71 -24.57
N THR A 7 -8.15 9.63 -25.86
CA THR A 7 -7.14 10.51 -26.44
C THR A 7 -7.59 11.98 -26.45
N THR A 8 -8.89 12.24 -26.59
CA THR A 8 -9.44 13.60 -26.58
C THR A 8 -9.52 14.18 -25.18
N GLU A 9 -9.77 13.34 -24.17
CA GLU A 9 -10.00 13.77 -22.77
C GLU A 9 -8.70 13.79 -21.94
N TYR A 10 -7.80 12.83 -22.17
CA TYR A 10 -6.59 12.61 -21.33
C TYR A 10 -5.26 12.71 -22.12
N GLY A 11 -5.30 13.12 -23.39
CA GLY A 11 -4.12 13.18 -24.24
C GLY A 11 -3.76 11.85 -24.91
N ASN A 12 -2.67 11.87 -25.69
CA ASN A 12 -2.27 10.72 -26.51
C ASN A 12 -1.59 9.64 -25.63
N ILE A 13 -2.31 8.59 -25.28
CA ILE A 13 -1.78 7.43 -24.55
C ILE A 13 -1.20 6.44 -25.56
N SER A 14 0.11 6.22 -25.53
CA SER A 14 0.77 5.28 -26.42
C SER A 14 0.43 3.82 -26.07
N SER A 15 0.40 2.93 -27.04
CA SER A 15 0.24 1.48 -26.80
C SER A 15 1.34 0.90 -25.92
N ALA A 16 2.54 1.46 -25.98
CA ALA A 16 3.65 1.08 -25.10
C ALA A 16 3.37 1.42 -23.62
N SER A 17 2.78 2.59 -23.36
CA SER A 17 2.37 3.00 -22.01
C SER A 17 1.28 2.07 -21.45
N VAL A 18 0.27 1.76 -22.27
CA VAL A 18 -0.79 0.80 -21.89
C VAL A 18 -0.20 -0.57 -21.56
N GLY A 19 0.69 -1.09 -22.40
CA GLY A 19 1.36 -2.37 -22.17
C GLY A 19 2.21 -2.38 -20.88
N THR A 20 2.83 -1.26 -20.53
CA THR A 20 3.59 -1.13 -19.28
C THR A 20 2.67 -1.16 -18.06
N ILE A 21 1.54 -0.43 -18.11
CA ILE A 21 0.53 -0.43 -17.04
C ILE A 21 -0.05 -1.84 -16.86
N GLN A 22 -0.42 -2.50 -17.94
CA GLN A 22 -0.97 -3.87 -17.89
C GLN A 22 0.02 -4.86 -17.25
N ARG A 23 1.30 -4.81 -17.64
CA ARG A 23 2.32 -5.67 -17.00
C ARG A 23 2.48 -5.37 -15.53
N GLY A 24 2.44 -4.10 -15.13
CA GLY A 24 2.49 -3.71 -13.72
C GLY A 24 1.31 -4.27 -12.91
N LEU A 25 0.09 -4.17 -13.45
CA LEU A 25 -1.11 -4.72 -12.82
C LEU A 25 -1.07 -6.25 -12.70
N LEU A 26 -0.69 -6.94 -13.78
CA LEU A 26 -0.53 -8.41 -13.77
C LEU A 26 0.52 -8.88 -12.75
N GLU A 27 1.56 -8.10 -12.53
CA GLU A 27 2.56 -8.41 -11.52
C GLU A 27 2.02 -8.28 -10.11
N VAL A 28 1.24 -7.23 -9.83
CA VAL A 28 0.56 -7.06 -8.54
C VAL A 28 -0.47 -8.19 -8.32
N GLU A 29 -1.23 -8.54 -9.35
CA GLU A 29 -2.21 -9.64 -9.31
C GLU A 29 -1.54 -10.97 -8.97
N ARG A 30 -0.40 -11.30 -9.62
CA ARG A 30 0.38 -12.52 -9.31
C ARG A 30 0.89 -12.58 -7.88
N GLN A 31 1.12 -11.44 -7.25
CA GLN A 31 1.55 -11.33 -5.86
C GLN A 31 0.38 -11.41 -4.86
N GLY A 32 -0.83 -11.67 -5.30
CA GLY A 32 -2.03 -11.75 -4.44
C GLY A 32 -2.91 -10.51 -4.49
N GLY A 33 -2.76 -9.67 -5.53
CA GLY A 33 -3.53 -8.45 -5.71
C GLY A 33 -5.04 -8.67 -5.80
N GLU A 34 -5.49 -9.85 -6.21
CA GLU A 34 -6.92 -10.19 -6.23
C GLU A 34 -7.57 -9.98 -4.85
N SER A 35 -6.89 -10.39 -3.78
CA SER A 35 -7.39 -10.19 -2.41
C SER A 35 -7.33 -8.71 -1.99
N LEU A 36 -6.36 -7.94 -2.51
CA LEU A 36 -6.22 -6.51 -2.21
C LEU A 36 -7.29 -5.66 -2.89
N PHE A 37 -7.63 -5.99 -4.15
CA PHE A 37 -8.63 -5.28 -4.95
C PHE A 37 -10.03 -5.89 -4.85
N GLY A 38 -10.19 -6.91 -3.99
CA GLY A 38 -11.47 -7.56 -3.72
C GLY A 38 -12.44 -6.66 -2.95
N GLU A 39 -13.69 -7.10 -2.88
CA GLU A 39 -14.71 -6.48 -2.04
C GLU A 39 -15.11 -7.44 -0.90
N PRO A 40 -15.43 -6.91 0.28
CA PRO A 40 -15.49 -5.50 0.66
C PRO A 40 -14.10 -4.87 0.78
N ALA A 41 -13.94 -3.64 0.28
CA ALA A 41 -12.71 -2.88 0.46
C ALA A 41 -12.57 -2.42 1.93
N LEU A 42 -11.33 -2.35 2.43
CA LEU A 42 -11.07 -1.86 3.78
C LEU A 42 -11.52 -0.40 3.93
N ASP A 43 -12.38 -0.15 4.92
CA ASP A 43 -12.80 1.20 5.28
C ASP A 43 -11.87 1.75 6.37
N ILE A 44 -11.35 2.96 6.15
CA ILE A 44 -10.50 3.65 7.14
C ILE A 44 -11.27 3.94 8.43
N ALA A 45 -12.57 4.16 8.38
CA ALA A 45 -13.41 4.37 9.56
C ALA A 45 -13.40 3.17 10.51
N ASP A 46 -13.25 1.95 9.98
CA ASP A 46 -13.16 0.73 10.78
C ASP A 46 -11.90 0.67 11.63
N LEU A 47 -10.82 1.35 11.20
CA LEU A 47 -9.59 1.45 11.98
C LEU A 47 -9.69 2.47 13.13
N MET A 48 -10.69 3.34 13.14
CA MET A 48 -10.87 4.42 14.11
C MET A 48 -12.00 4.15 15.12
N GLN A 49 -12.42 2.90 15.23
CA GLN A 49 -13.47 2.54 16.19
C GLN A 49 -12.99 2.66 17.63
N THR A 50 -13.96 2.91 18.52
CA THR A 50 -13.77 2.85 19.97
C THR A 50 -14.57 1.71 20.54
N ASP A 51 -14.08 1.13 21.62
CA ASP A 51 -14.81 0.11 22.36
C ASP A 51 -15.97 0.72 23.19
N THR A 52 -16.71 -0.14 23.87
CA THR A 52 -17.86 0.26 24.73
C THR A 52 -17.45 1.13 25.92
N THR A 53 -16.15 1.21 26.26
CA THR A 53 -15.61 2.06 27.33
C THR A 53 -15.13 3.41 26.78
N GLY A 54 -15.17 3.62 25.46
CA GLY A 54 -14.67 4.82 24.78
C GLY A 54 -13.15 4.81 24.54
N GLN A 55 -12.49 3.67 24.73
CA GLN A 55 -11.07 3.51 24.37
C GLN A 55 -10.92 3.14 22.89
N GLY A 56 -9.85 3.59 22.26
CA GLY A 56 -9.55 3.27 20.88
C GLY A 56 -9.24 1.77 20.69
N VAL A 57 -9.76 1.19 19.64
CA VAL A 57 -9.47 -0.21 19.28
C VAL A 57 -8.04 -0.33 18.74
N ILE A 58 -7.32 -1.36 19.20
CA ILE A 58 -5.99 -1.69 18.70
C ILE A 58 -6.14 -2.60 17.48
N ASN A 59 -5.72 -2.10 16.32
CA ASN A 59 -5.73 -2.84 15.08
C ASN A 59 -4.32 -3.38 14.80
N ILE A 60 -4.21 -4.66 14.45
CA ILE A 60 -2.95 -5.30 14.09
C ILE A 60 -3.06 -5.81 12.66
N LEU A 61 -2.34 -5.17 11.75
CA LEU A 61 -2.18 -5.66 10.38
C LEU A 61 -1.10 -6.74 10.37
N ALA A 62 -1.51 -7.99 10.19
CA ALA A 62 -0.58 -9.10 10.02
C ALA A 62 0.00 -9.08 8.60
N ALA A 63 1.18 -8.50 8.45
CA ALA A 63 1.82 -8.26 7.16
C ALA A 63 2.75 -9.38 6.68
N ASP A 64 2.74 -10.55 7.32
CA ASP A 64 3.64 -11.67 7.02
C ASP A 64 3.69 -12.03 5.52
N SER A 65 2.53 -12.11 4.88
CA SER A 65 2.43 -12.42 3.45
C SER A 65 2.75 -11.21 2.57
N LEU A 66 2.38 -10.00 3.00
CA LEU A 66 2.62 -8.76 2.26
C LEU A 66 4.11 -8.42 2.20
N MET A 67 4.86 -8.65 3.27
CA MET A 67 6.30 -8.38 3.33
C MET A 67 7.09 -9.25 2.34
N ASN A 68 6.58 -10.44 1.99
CA ASN A 68 7.16 -11.30 0.96
C ASN A 68 6.80 -10.85 -0.48
N SER A 69 5.94 -9.85 -0.63
CA SER A 69 5.46 -9.31 -1.90
C SER A 69 5.65 -7.78 -1.96
N PRO A 70 6.88 -7.28 -2.16
CA PRO A 70 7.21 -5.86 -1.98
C PRO A 70 6.35 -4.90 -2.80
N LYS A 71 5.98 -5.28 -4.03
CA LYS A 71 5.11 -4.43 -4.87
C LYS A 71 3.69 -4.35 -4.33
N LEU A 72 3.15 -5.47 -3.85
CA LEU A 72 1.83 -5.52 -3.25
C LEU A 72 1.81 -4.71 -1.95
N TYR A 73 2.82 -4.87 -1.11
CA TYR A 73 3.00 -4.09 0.12
C TYR A 73 3.06 -2.59 -0.16
N ALA A 74 3.91 -2.17 -1.10
CA ALA A 74 4.02 -0.78 -1.52
C ALA A 74 2.69 -0.23 -2.06
N THR A 75 1.96 -1.02 -2.85
CA THR A 75 0.65 -0.62 -3.40
C THR A 75 -0.38 -0.45 -2.30
N PHE A 76 -0.45 -1.39 -1.37
CA PHE A 76 -1.34 -1.32 -0.21
C PHE A 76 -1.06 -0.08 0.65
N LEU A 77 0.20 0.17 0.98
CA LEU A 77 0.59 1.33 1.79
C LEU A 77 0.32 2.66 1.08
N LEU A 78 0.60 2.73 -0.22
CA LEU A 78 0.31 3.91 -1.03
C LEU A 78 -1.19 4.21 -1.02
N TRP A 79 -2.02 3.17 -1.18
CA TRP A 79 -3.46 3.30 -1.08
C TRP A 79 -3.88 3.74 0.32
N LEU A 80 -3.46 3.05 1.38
CA LEU A 80 -3.82 3.34 2.76
C LEU A 80 -3.47 4.78 3.16
N LEU A 81 -2.24 5.21 2.87
CA LEU A 81 -1.80 6.57 3.18
C LEU A 81 -2.54 7.62 2.34
N SER A 82 -2.96 7.28 1.12
CA SER A 82 -3.76 8.18 0.29
C SER A 82 -5.17 8.33 0.83
N GLU A 83 -5.83 7.23 1.18
CA GLU A 83 -7.16 7.23 1.81
C GLU A 83 -7.17 8.04 3.11
N LEU A 84 -6.20 7.82 3.97
CA LEU A 84 -6.04 8.59 5.22
C LEU A 84 -5.90 10.09 4.94
N PHE A 85 -5.10 10.44 3.95
CA PHE A 85 -4.85 11.84 3.64
C PHE A 85 -6.06 12.52 2.99
N GLU A 86 -6.81 11.82 2.15
CA GLU A 86 -7.94 12.37 1.40
C GLU A 86 -9.23 12.41 2.23
N HIS A 87 -9.51 11.36 3.00
CA HIS A 87 -10.80 11.21 3.68
C HIS A 87 -10.82 11.80 5.10
N LEU A 88 -9.68 11.89 5.78
CA LEU A 88 -9.70 12.48 7.13
C LEU A 88 -9.83 14.01 7.06
N PRO A 89 -10.77 14.59 7.84
CA PRO A 89 -10.93 16.04 7.92
C PRO A 89 -9.75 16.67 8.67
N GLU A 90 -9.49 17.92 8.36
CA GLU A 90 -8.61 18.76 9.18
C GLU A 90 -9.25 19.00 10.56
N VAL A 91 -8.56 18.60 11.62
CA VAL A 91 -9.06 18.73 13.01
C VAL A 91 -8.21 19.67 13.86
N GLY A 92 -7.16 20.23 13.28
CA GLY A 92 -6.22 21.10 13.97
C GLY A 92 -5.28 20.30 14.88
N ASP A 93 -5.13 20.73 16.13
CA ASP A 93 -4.24 20.13 17.12
C ASP A 93 -5.05 19.63 18.33
N PRO A 94 -5.68 18.46 18.23
CA PRO A 94 -6.47 17.89 19.29
C PRO A 94 -5.55 17.39 20.44
N ASP A 95 -6.06 17.41 21.68
CA ASP A 95 -5.34 16.94 22.87
C ASP A 95 -4.87 15.47 22.75
N LYS A 96 -5.61 14.66 22.01
CA LYS A 96 -5.27 13.25 21.74
C LYS A 96 -5.42 12.95 20.26
N PRO A 97 -4.52 12.14 19.69
CA PRO A 97 -4.68 11.70 18.31
C PRO A 97 -5.92 10.83 18.15
N LYS A 98 -6.57 10.92 16.98
CA LYS A 98 -7.71 10.07 16.60
C LYS A 98 -7.27 8.70 16.13
N LEU A 99 -6.07 8.61 15.58
CA LEU A 99 -5.48 7.39 15.07
C LEU A 99 -3.97 7.47 15.23
N VAL A 100 -3.33 6.35 15.56
CA VAL A 100 -1.88 6.26 15.66
C VAL A 100 -1.40 5.06 14.88
N PHE A 101 -0.43 5.28 13.99
CA PHE A 101 0.25 4.22 13.24
C PHE A 101 1.62 3.92 13.83
N PHE A 102 1.90 2.63 14.00
CA PHE A 102 3.22 2.11 14.27
C PHE A 102 3.68 1.31 13.05
N PHE A 103 4.70 1.78 12.37
CA PHE A 103 5.37 1.05 11.30
C PHE A 103 6.58 0.33 11.90
N ASP A 104 6.40 -0.95 12.18
CA ASP A 104 7.50 -1.83 12.58
C ASP A 104 8.32 -2.22 11.35
N GLU A 105 9.61 -2.48 11.54
CA GLU A 105 10.58 -2.70 10.46
C GLU A 105 10.48 -1.63 9.37
N ALA A 106 10.49 -0.36 9.79
CA ALA A 106 10.23 0.78 8.91
C ALA A 106 11.17 0.89 7.71
N HIS A 107 12.33 0.21 7.73
CA HIS A 107 13.22 0.13 6.58
C HIS A 107 12.52 -0.44 5.33
N LEU A 108 11.52 -1.32 5.49
CA LEU A 108 10.75 -1.89 4.39
C LEU A 108 9.90 -0.86 3.63
N LEU A 109 9.59 0.27 4.26
CA LEU A 109 8.87 1.38 3.62
C LEU A 109 9.75 2.17 2.64
N PHE A 110 11.07 2.13 2.84
CA PHE A 110 12.02 3.00 2.16
C PHE A 110 12.97 2.24 1.23
N THR A 111 13.31 0.99 1.58
CA THR A 111 14.21 0.14 0.78
C THR A 111 13.52 -0.28 -0.50
N ASP A 112 14.11 0.04 -1.65
CA ASP A 112 13.57 -0.27 -3.00
C ASP A 112 12.13 0.21 -3.25
N ALA A 113 11.65 1.16 -2.45
CA ALA A 113 10.30 1.67 -2.55
C ALA A 113 10.12 2.51 -3.83
N PRO A 114 8.96 2.40 -4.51
CA PRO A 114 8.65 3.26 -5.62
C PRO A 114 8.67 4.74 -5.22
N LYS A 115 9.18 5.60 -6.10
CA LYS A 115 9.26 7.04 -5.84
C LYS A 115 7.92 7.66 -5.39
N ALA A 116 6.81 7.23 -6.00
CA ALA A 116 5.48 7.68 -5.63
C ALA A 116 5.12 7.35 -4.17
N LEU A 117 5.55 6.20 -3.65
CA LEU A 117 5.34 5.85 -2.23
C LEU A 117 6.18 6.74 -1.32
N LEU A 118 7.46 6.95 -1.65
CA LEU A 118 8.34 7.83 -0.86
C LEU A 118 7.77 9.26 -0.77
N GLU A 119 7.38 9.84 -1.91
CA GLU A 119 6.77 11.16 -1.96
C GLU A 119 5.47 11.24 -1.14
N ARG A 120 4.67 10.17 -1.15
CA ARG A 120 3.43 10.10 -0.35
C ARG A 120 3.74 9.98 1.14
N ILE A 121 4.70 9.17 1.54
CA ILE A 121 5.13 9.07 2.95
C ILE A 121 5.62 10.43 3.45
N GLU A 122 6.48 11.11 2.70
CA GLU A 122 6.97 12.45 3.06
C GLU A 122 5.83 13.45 3.21
N GLN A 123 4.88 13.46 2.29
CA GLN A 123 3.70 14.32 2.35
C GLN A 123 2.85 14.02 3.59
N VAL A 124 2.55 12.74 3.83
CA VAL A 124 1.75 12.29 4.96
C VAL A 124 2.41 12.69 6.27
N VAL A 125 3.69 12.34 6.48
CA VAL A 125 4.42 12.65 7.73
C VAL A 125 4.43 14.15 8.03
N ARG A 126 4.51 14.98 6.97
CA ARG A 126 4.49 16.45 7.12
C ARG A 126 3.14 17.01 7.53
N LEU A 127 2.05 16.45 7.03
CA LEU A 127 0.73 17.08 7.09
C LEU A 127 -0.29 16.31 7.95
N ILE A 128 -0.05 15.05 8.24
CA ILE A 128 -1.06 14.17 8.86
C ILE A 128 -1.41 14.57 10.29
N ARG A 129 -0.53 15.33 10.95
CA ARG A 129 -0.78 15.85 12.30
C ARG A 129 -2.03 16.71 12.35
N SER A 130 -2.26 17.58 11.35
CA SER A 130 -3.45 18.45 11.28
C SER A 130 -4.75 17.66 11.15
N LYS A 131 -4.66 16.40 10.77
CA LYS A 131 -5.78 15.45 10.71
C LYS A 131 -5.94 14.62 11.99
N GLY A 132 -5.14 14.90 13.00
CA GLY A 132 -5.17 14.21 14.29
C GLY A 132 -4.58 12.79 14.25
N VAL A 133 -3.64 12.53 13.35
CA VAL A 133 -2.98 11.22 13.23
C VAL A 133 -1.53 11.30 13.68
N GLY A 134 -1.13 10.36 14.54
CA GLY A 134 0.25 10.14 14.96
C GLY A 134 0.90 9.03 14.14
N VAL A 135 2.20 9.18 13.87
CA VAL A 135 2.98 8.16 13.16
C VAL A 135 4.26 7.86 13.92
N TYR A 136 4.53 6.58 14.13
CA TYR A 136 5.75 6.07 14.75
C TYR A 136 6.45 5.14 13.75
N PHE A 137 7.75 5.34 13.61
CA PHE A 137 8.61 4.44 12.84
C PHE A 137 9.52 3.70 13.81
N VAL A 138 9.55 2.38 13.71
CA VAL A 138 10.42 1.50 14.48
C VAL A 138 11.37 0.82 13.50
N THR A 139 12.68 0.98 13.71
CA THR A 139 13.71 0.41 12.84
C THR A 139 14.93 0.03 13.64
N GLN A 140 15.72 -0.87 13.12
CA GLN A 140 16.99 -1.32 13.72
C GLN A 140 18.15 -0.38 13.43
N ASN A 141 18.06 0.42 12.36
CA ASN A 141 19.13 1.32 11.95
C ASN A 141 18.60 2.74 11.66
N PRO A 142 19.11 3.77 12.33
CA PRO A 142 18.67 5.15 12.12
C PRO A 142 18.82 5.66 10.68
N THR A 143 19.74 5.10 9.91
CA THR A 143 20.00 5.50 8.51
C THR A 143 19.01 4.89 7.51
N ASP A 144 18.10 4.02 7.95
CA ASP A 144 17.08 3.42 7.09
C ASP A 144 15.99 4.42 6.70
N ILE A 145 15.80 5.46 7.52
CA ILE A 145 14.79 6.49 7.29
C ILE A 145 15.43 7.66 6.55
N PRO A 146 14.90 8.08 5.38
CA PRO A 146 15.44 9.22 4.64
C PRO A 146 15.44 10.51 5.47
N ASP A 147 16.46 11.35 5.26
CA ASP A 147 16.66 12.62 5.99
C ASP A 147 15.44 13.56 5.87
N THR A 148 14.75 13.52 4.73
CA THR A 148 13.52 14.30 4.48
C THR A 148 12.37 13.92 5.41
N VAL A 149 12.23 12.64 5.72
CA VAL A 149 11.26 12.11 6.69
C VAL A 149 11.78 12.31 8.11
N LEU A 150 13.03 11.95 8.34
CA LEU A 150 13.68 12.04 9.66
C LEU A 150 13.63 13.46 10.23
N GLY A 151 13.77 14.47 9.38
CA GLY A 151 13.67 15.89 9.74
C GLY A 151 12.28 16.34 10.21
N GLN A 152 11.22 15.55 9.94
CA GLN A 152 9.86 15.83 10.41
C GLN A 152 9.54 15.15 11.76
N LEU A 153 10.38 14.19 12.19
CA LEU A 153 10.18 13.42 13.42
C LEU A 153 10.84 14.15 14.58
N GLY A 154 10.03 14.77 15.43
CA GLY A 154 10.54 15.57 16.56
C GLY A 154 10.81 14.75 17.83
N ASN A 155 10.15 13.61 18.00
CA ASN A 155 10.31 12.74 19.16
C ASN A 155 11.19 11.55 18.82
N ARG A 156 12.18 11.25 19.64
CA ARG A 156 13.18 10.21 19.37
C ARG A 156 13.46 9.37 20.61
N VAL A 157 13.51 8.06 20.40
CA VAL A 157 13.94 7.07 21.38
C VAL A 157 15.00 6.21 20.70
N GLN A 158 16.23 6.24 21.21
CA GLN A 158 17.35 5.49 20.66
C GLN A 158 17.87 4.48 21.67
N HIS A 159 17.73 3.21 21.36
CA HIS A 159 18.36 2.12 22.12
C HIS A 159 19.82 1.93 21.71
N ALA A 160 20.51 1.02 22.38
CA ALA A 160 21.90 0.73 22.08
C ALA A 160 22.13 0.31 20.63
N LEU A 161 23.13 0.90 20.01
CA LEU A 161 23.69 0.41 18.74
C LEU A 161 25.12 -0.08 19.01
N ARG A 162 25.42 -1.28 18.53
CA ARG A 162 26.78 -1.84 18.59
C ARG A 162 27.50 -1.53 17.28
N ALA A 163 28.51 -0.69 17.33
CA ALA A 163 29.20 -0.20 16.15
C ALA A 163 30.47 -1.02 15.88
N PHE A 164 30.31 -2.17 15.24
CA PHE A 164 31.41 -3.07 14.87
C PHE A 164 32.05 -2.74 13.52
N THR A 165 31.29 -2.13 12.63
CA THR A 165 31.73 -1.79 11.27
C THR A 165 31.78 -0.28 11.06
N PRO A 166 32.49 0.21 10.02
CA PRO A 166 32.46 1.64 9.66
C PRO A 166 31.03 2.13 9.30
N SER A 167 30.17 1.24 8.79
CA SER A 167 28.76 1.55 8.52
C SER A 167 28.00 1.80 9.82
N ASP A 168 28.22 0.94 10.83
CA ASP A 168 27.57 1.09 12.13
C ASP A 168 28.00 2.38 12.84
N GLN A 169 29.30 2.75 12.71
CA GLN A 169 29.82 4.01 13.25
C GLN A 169 29.15 5.22 12.59
N LYS A 170 28.88 5.17 11.29
CA LYS A 170 28.12 6.22 10.60
C LYS A 170 26.68 6.29 11.12
N ALA A 171 26.04 5.14 11.34
CA ALA A 171 24.69 5.08 11.90
C ALA A 171 24.61 5.69 13.32
N VAL A 172 25.59 5.37 14.20
CA VAL A 172 25.69 5.96 15.55
C VAL A 172 25.86 7.47 15.45
N LYS A 173 26.73 7.94 14.57
CA LYS A 173 26.93 9.38 14.36
C LYS A 173 25.67 10.05 13.84
N ALA A 174 25.02 9.49 12.84
CA ALA A 174 23.74 10.00 12.31
C ALA A 174 22.67 10.09 13.40
N ALA A 175 22.54 9.05 14.23
CA ALA A 175 21.60 9.07 15.37
C ALA A 175 21.94 10.21 16.35
N ALA A 176 23.21 10.36 16.69
CA ALA A 176 23.68 11.38 17.63
C ALA A 176 23.43 12.81 17.09
N ASP A 177 23.75 13.06 15.83
CA ASP A 177 23.60 14.35 15.16
C ASP A 177 22.13 14.81 15.06
N THR A 178 21.19 13.87 15.12
CA THR A 178 19.75 14.16 15.04
C THR A 178 19.12 14.50 16.39
N MET A 179 19.85 14.36 17.49
CA MET A 179 19.37 14.67 18.84
C MET A 179 19.91 16.02 19.33
N ARG A 180 19.12 16.75 20.11
CA ARG A 180 19.59 17.98 20.73
C ARG A 180 20.71 17.67 21.73
N ALA A 181 21.91 18.19 21.48
CA ALA A 181 23.11 17.90 22.26
C ALA A 181 22.92 18.22 23.75
N ASN A 182 23.45 17.34 24.60
CA ASN A 182 23.55 17.54 26.04
C ASN A 182 25.02 17.83 26.40
N PRO A 183 25.36 18.99 26.96
CA PRO A 183 26.75 19.31 27.33
C PRO A 183 27.38 18.33 28.34
N LYS A 184 26.54 17.59 29.07
CA LYS A 184 26.98 16.63 30.09
C LYS A 184 27.10 15.19 29.57
N LEU A 185 26.73 14.93 28.31
CA LEU A 185 26.61 13.59 27.76
C LEU A 185 27.19 13.53 26.34
N SER A 186 28.17 12.68 26.12
CA SER A 186 28.59 12.32 24.76
C SER A 186 27.59 11.33 24.18
N VAL A 187 26.73 11.80 23.27
CA VAL A 187 25.62 11.02 22.71
C VAL A 187 26.14 9.80 21.94
N GLU A 188 27.15 9.98 21.08
CA GLU A 188 27.76 8.88 20.32
C GLU A 188 28.30 7.77 21.24
N LYS A 189 29.03 8.16 22.30
CA LYS A 189 29.56 7.21 23.26
C LYS A 189 28.44 6.53 24.03
N ALA A 190 27.46 7.31 24.49
CA ALA A 190 26.34 6.77 25.24
C ALA A 190 25.54 5.73 24.42
N ILE A 191 25.25 5.97 23.15
CA ILE A 191 24.52 5.01 22.28
C ILE A 191 25.20 3.64 22.28
N THR A 192 26.53 3.59 22.24
CA THR A 192 27.29 2.33 22.20
C THR A 192 27.39 1.64 23.56
N GLU A 193 27.18 2.39 24.65
CA GLU A 193 27.35 1.93 26.05
C GLU A 193 26.02 1.68 26.77
N LEU A 194 24.86 1.97 26.15
CA LEU A 194 23.57 1.70 26.76
C LEU A 194 23.41 0.22 27.12
N SER A 195 22.84 -0.03 28.30
CA SER A 195 22.49 -1.36 28.80
C SER A 195 21.12 -1.79 28.28
N VAL A 196 20.77 -3.06 28.55
CA VAL A 196 19.44 -3.57 28.27
C VAL A 196 18.40 -2.77 29.05
N GLY A 197 17.35 -2.31 28.36
CA GLY A 197 16.30 -1.48 28.94
C GLY A 197 16.66 0.00 29.06
N GLU A 198 17.83 0.43 28.62
CA GLU A 198 18.17 1.84 28.55
C GLU A 198 17.95 2.42 27.16
N ALA A 199 17.65 3.69 27.09
CA ALA A 199 17.54 4.45 25.86
C ALA A 199 18.01 5.90 26.06
N LEU A 200 18.40 6.54 24.98
CA LEU A 200 18.47 7.99 24.88
C LEU A 200 17.12 8.51 24.40
N VAL A 201 16.58 9.50 25.05
CA VAL A 201 15.29 10.09 24.74
C VAL A 201 15.42 11.59 24.47
N SER A 202 14.75 12.07 23.44
CA SER A 202 14.62 13.49 23.12
C SER A 202 13.20 13.72 22.61
N PHE A 203 12.37 14.34 23.42
CA PHE A 203 10.97 14.65 23.08
C PHE A 203 10.80 16.13 22.80
N LEU A 204 9.70 16.50 22.17
CA LEU A 204 9.32 17.90 21.99
C LEU A 204 8.74 18.46 23.30
N ASP A 205 9.10 19.70 23.59
CA ASP A 205 8.44 20.48 24.65
C ASP A 205 7.05 20.97 24.19
N GLU A 206 6.31 21.62 25.09
CA GLU A 206 4.98 22.21 24.81
C GLU A 206 4.98 23.22 23.66
N LYS A 207 6.14 23.77 23.31
CA LYS A 207 6.33 24.72 22.20
C LYS A 207 6.83 24.04 20.93
N GLY A 208 6.85 22.71 20.88
CA GLY A 208 7.30 21.91 19.74
C GLY A 208 8.82 21.95 19.51
N ARG A 209 9.63 22.28 20.53
CA ARG A 209 11.09 22.32 20.41
C ARG A 209 11.69 21.03 20.99
N PRO A 210 12.69 20.41 20.33
CA PRO A 210 13.37 19.25 20.90
C PRO A 210 13.98 19.56 22.26
N CYS A 211 13.68 18.73 23.26
CA CYS A 211 14.36 18.75 24.54
C CYS A 211 15.80 18.24 24.43
N VAL A 212 16.66 18.64 25.35
CA VAL A 212 18.02 18.10 25.47
C VAL A 212 17.93 16.59 25.66
N VAL A 213 18.79 15.86 24.95
CA VAL A 213 18.82 14.38 25.04
C VAL A 213 19.19 13.94 26.46
N GLU A 214 18.47 12.96 26.96
CA GLU A 214 18.72 12.36 28.25
C GLU A 214 18.77 10.83 28.17
N ARG A 215 19.48 10.20 29.11
CA ARG A 215 19.51 8.75 29.27
C ARG A 215 18.42 8.34 30.24
N ALA A 216 17.61 7.37 29.85
CA ALA A 216 16.46 6.91 30.62
C ALA A 216 16.37 5.37 30.63
N PHE A 217 15.70 4.83 31.64
CA PHE A 217 15.27 3.45 31.64
C PHE A 217 13.88 3.34 31.02
N VAL A 218 13.72 2.39 30.12
CA VAL A 218 12.44 2.03 29.52
C VAL A 218 11.82 0.92 30.36
N LEU A 219 10.61 1.14 30.83
CA LEU A 219 9.87 0.14 31.60
C LEU A 219 9.58 -1.08 30.71
N PRO A 220 9.76 -2.30 31.25
CA PRO A 220 9.40 -3.50 30.49
C PRO A 220 7.89 -3.56 30.23
N PRO A 221 7.45 -4.08 29.07
CA PRO A 221 6.04 -4.28 28.81
C PRO A 221 5.46 -5.34 29.77
N ALA A 222 4.19 -5.18 30.13
CA ALA A 222 3.48 -6.17 30.95
C ALA A 222 3.06 -7.43 30.15
N SER A 223 3.37 -7.50 28.85
CA SER A 223 3.06 -8.59 27.97
C SER A 223 4.06 -9.76 28.08
N ARG A 224 3.61 -10.96 27.72
CA ARG A 224 4.49 -12.13 27.59
C ARG A 224 5.51 -11.92 26.47
N ILE A 225 6.76 -12.27 26.72
CA ILE A 225 7.81 -12.29 25.68
C ILE A 225 7.63 -13.54 24.81
N GLY A 226 7.67 -13.36 23.51
CA GLY A 226 7.59 -14.43 22.52
C GLY A 226 6.33 -14.33 21.62
N PRO A 227 6.28 -15.14 20.55
CA PRO A 227 5.18 -15.11 19.60
C PRO A 227 3.89 -15.66 20.22
N THR A 228 2.77 -15.24 19.67
CA THR A 228 1.47 -15.86 19.93
C THR A 228 1.40 -17.23 19.26
N THR A 229 0.71 -18.17 19.91
CA THR A 229 0.41 -19.47 19.28
C THR A 229 -0.65 -19.30 18.19
N PRO A 230 -0.75 -20.24 17.23
CA PRO A 230 -1.82 -20.21 16.23
C PRO A 230 -3.22 -20.15 16.84
N ALA A 231 -3.46 -20.84 17.95
CA ALA A 231 -4.74 -20.83 18.64
C ALA A 231 -5.06 -19.46 19.26
N GLU A 232 -4.09 -18.83 19.89
CA GLU A 232 -4.23 -17.46 20.42
C GLU A 232 -4.51 -16.44 19.30
N ARG A 233 -3.82 -16.58 18.15
CA ARG A 233 -4.06 -15.72 16.99
C ARG A 233 -5.47 -15.87 16.45
N VAL A 234 -5.97 -17.10 16.29
CA VAL A 234 -7.36 -17.37 15.87
C VAL A 234 -8.34 -16.75 16.87
N ALA A 235 -8.13 -16.94 18.16
CA ALA A 235 -9.02 -16.38 19.18
C ALA A 235 -9.08 -14.83 19.14
N VAL A 236 -7.95 -14.16 18.87
CA VAL A 236 -7.91 -12.70 18.71
C VAL A 236 -8.68 -12.27 17.46
N ILE A 237 -8.52 -12.98 16.33
CA ILE A 237 -9.23 -12.70 15.08
C ILE A 237 -10.74 -12.86 15.28
N GLU A 238 -11.19 -13.97 15.88
CA GLU A 238 -12.61 -14.26 16.11
C GLU A 238 -13.26 -13.30 17.13
N ALA A 239 -12.47 -12.74 18.03
CA ALA A 239 -12.93 -11.74 18.99
C ALA A 239 -12.96 -10.31 18.42
N SER A 240 -12.45 -10.09 17.21
CA SER A 240 -12.44 -8.79 16.56
C SER A 240 -13.86 -8.29 16.28
N VAL A 241 -14.10 -7.00 16.48
CA VAL A 241 -15.38 -6.35 16.11
C VAL A 241 -15.65 -6.36 14.61
N LEU A 242 -14.61 -6.58 13.80
CA LEU A 242 -14.68 -6.67 12.34
C LEU A 242 -14.81 -8.12 11.83
N TYR A 243 -14.77 -9.11 12.74
CA TYR A 243 -14.85 -10.52 12.34
C TYR A 243 -16.17 -10.82 11.58
N GLY A 244 -16.06 -11.48 10.46
CA GLY A 244 -17.18 -11.83 9.57
C GLY A 244 -17.55 -10.72 8.56
N HIS A 245 -16.90 -9.55 8.60
CA HIS A 245 -17.16 -8.47 7.66
C HIS A 245 -16.30 -8.58 6.39
N TYR A 246 -15.01 -8.87 6.55
CA TYR A 246 -14.04 -8.90 5.45
C TYR A 246 -13.70 -10.31 4.94
N GLU A 247 -14.10 -11.37 5.64
CA GLU A 247 -13.77 -12.75 5.28
C GLU A 247 -14.61 -13.28 4.10
N LYS A 248 -15.73 -12.65 3.81
CA LYS A 248 -16.62 -13.06 2.71
C LYS A 248 -16.44 -12.12 1.54
N ALA A 249 -15.81 -12.63 0.49
CA ALA A 249 -15.74 -11.89 -0.76
C ALA A 249 -17.15 -11.60 -1.30
N ILE A 250 -17.38 -10.37 -1.71
CA ILE A 250 -18.62 -9.92 -2.35
C ILE A 250 -18.31 -9.84 -3.84
N ASP A 251 -18.95 -10.72 -4.60
CA ASP A 251 -18.89 -10.68 -6.07
C ASP A 251 -19.92 -9.66 -6.57
N ARG A 252 -19.46 -8.45 -6.86
CA ARG A 252 -20.27 -7.43 -7.53
C ARG A 252 -19.93 -7.39 -9.01
N GLU A 253 -20.94 -7.15 -9.83
CA GLU A 253 -20.75 -6.97 -11.27
C GLU A 253 -19.65 -5.92 -11.54
N SER A 254 -18.53 -6.37 -12.08
CA SER A 254 -17.36 -5.53 -12.33
C SER A 254 -17.62 -4.50 -13.44
N ALA A 255 -16.85 -3.41 -13.46
CA ALA A 255 -16.89 -2.44 -14.56
C ALA A 255 -16.61 -3.10 -15.92
N TYR A 256 -15.78 -4.16 -15.94
CA TYR A 256 -15.49 -4.95 -17.13
C TYR A 256 -16.73 -5.70 -17.62
N GLU A 257 -17.47 -6.35 -16.73
CA GLU A 257 -18.70 -7.07 -17.06
C GLU A 257 -19.78 -6.12 -17.56
N LYS A 258 -19.95 -4.97 -16.89
CA LYS A 258 -20.84 -3.89 -17.37
C LYS A 258 -20.48 -3.38 -18.76
N LEU A 259 -19.20 -3.16 -19.01
CA LEU A 259 -18.71 -2.71 -20.32
C LEU A 259 -18.89 -3.80 -21.40
N LYS A 260 -18.64 -5.05 -21.02
CA LYS A 260 -18.85 -6.21 -21.90
C LYS A 260 -20.33 -6.42 -22.20
N GLY A 261 -21.20 -6.33 -21.22
CA GLY A 261 -22.66 -6.36 -21.37
C GLY A 261 -23.14 -5.28 -22.33
N ARG A 262 -22.76 -4.01 -22.11
CA ARG A 262 -23.09 -2.89 -23.01
C ARG A 262 -22.55 -3.05 -24.43
N ALA A 263 -21.38 -3.65 -24.59
CA ALA A 263 -20.81 -3.92 -25.91
C ALA A 263 -21.58 -5.03 -26.65
N LEU A 264 -22.08 -6.03 -25.93
CA LEU A 264 -22.94 -7.08 -26.46
C LEU A 264 -24.34 -6.55 -26.83
N GLU A 265 -24.94 -5.72 -25.99
CA GLU A 265 -26.23 -5.05 -26.25
C GLU A 265 -26.16 -4.14 -27.49
N LYS A 266 -25.11 -3.34 -27.64
CA LYS A 266 -24.88 -2.53 -28.86
C LYS A 266 -24.72 -3.37 -30.13
N ARG A 267 -24.20 -4.59 -30.02
CA ARG A 267 -24.10 -5.52 -31.14
C ARG A 267 -25.44 -6.21 -31.45
N ALA A 268 -26.25 -6.45 -30.45
CA ALA A 268 -27.60 -7.03 -30.61
C ALA A 268 -28.64 -6.02 -31.09
N GLY A 269 -28.46 -4.71 -30.82
CA GLY A 269 -29.35 -3.61 -31.21
C GLY A 269 -29.01 -2.94 -32.56
N GLY A 270 -28.10 -3.49 -33.34
CA GLY A 270 -27.84 -3.02 -34.72
C GLY A 270 -29.06 -3.29 -35.63
N PRO A 271 -29.31 -2.44 -36.69
CA PRO A 271 -30.46 -2.62 -37.59
C PRO A 271 -30.44 -4.02 -38.21
N PRO A 272 -31.63 -4.64 -38.42
CA PRO A 272 -31.71 -5.97 -38.99
C PRO A 272 -31.09 -5.98 -40.40
N ILE A 273 -30.06 -6.77 -40.58
CA ILE A 273 -29.56 -7.10 -41.92
C ILE A 273 -30.60 -8.02 -42.52
N ASP A 274 -31.14 -7.61 -43.66
CA ASP A 274 -32.16 -8.35 -44.42
C ASP A 274 -31.87 -9.85 -44.50
N ALA A 275 -32.89 -10.61 -44.17
CA ALA A 275 -32.84 -12.05 -44.09
C ALA A 275 -32.66 -12.69 -45.46
N ALA A 276 -31.57 -13.40 -45.63
CA ALA A 276 -31.45 -14.51 -46.63
C ALA A 276 -31.81 -15.82 -45.91
N PRO A 277 -32.41 -16.78 -46.57
CA PRO A 277 -33.21 -17.84 -45.95
C PRO A 277 -32.36 -18.93 -45.28
N ALA A 278 -33.02 -19.56 -44.32
CA ALA A 278 -32.56 -20.52 -43.32
C ALA A 278 -31.76 -21.71 -43.87
N GLY A 279 -30.57 -21.90 -43.25
CA GLY A 279 -29.92 -23.19 -43.15
C GLY A 279 -29.41 -23.32 -41.70
N GLY A 280 -29.94 -24.31 -40.99
CA GLY A 280 -29.71 -24.49 -39.58
C GLY A 280 -28.23 -24.71 -39.24
N SER A 281 -27.72 -23.97 -38.28
CA SER A 281 -26.49 -24.31 -37.56
C SER A 281 -26.49 -23.69 -36.15
N ASN A 282 -26.07 -24.49 -35.22
CA ASN A 282 -26.07 -24.32 -33.76
C ASN A 282 -25.53 -22.98 -33.30
N ALA A 283 -26.31 -22.25 -32.48
CA ALA A 283 -25.96 -20.98 -31.88
C ALA A 283 -24.63 -21.05 -31.06
N GLY A 284 -24.29 -22.20 -30.54
CA GLY A 284 -23.04 -22.43 -29.79
C GLY A 284 -21.75 -22.41 -30.64
N GLU A 285 -21.82 -22.81 -31.94
CA GLU A 285 -20.67 -22.74 -32.83
C GLU A 285 -20.39 -21.33 -33.34
N THR A 286 -21.43 -20.52 -33.50
CA THR A 286 -21.29 -19.13 -33.95
C THR A 286 -20.60 -18.27 -32.85
N VAL A 287 -20.92 -18.52 -31.60
CA VAL A 287 -20.28 -17.83 -30.47
C VAL A 287 -18.81 -18.25 -30.31
N LYS A 288 -18.51 -19.56 -30.47
CA LYS A 288 -17.13 -20.06 -30.45
C LYS A 288 -16.29 -19.50 -31.62
N ARG A 289 -16.87 -19.38 -32.80
CA ARG A 289 -16.19 -18.81 -33.97
C ARG A 289 -15.92 -17.32 -33.80
N ALA A 290 -16.89 -16.55 -33.28
CA ALA A 290 -16.73 -15.13 -33.03
C ALA A 290 -15.68 -14.84 -31.94
N LEU A 291 -15.61 -15.66 -30.89
CA LEU A 291 -14.55 -15.60 -29.88
C LEU A 291 -13.17 -15.98 -30.44
N GLY A 292 -13.10 -17.01 -31.28
CA GLY A 292 -11.86 -17.39 -31.99
C GLY A 292 -11.35 -16.26 -32.89
N ASP A 293 -12.20 -15.62 -33.65
CA ASP A 293 -11.83 -14.51 -34.55
C ASP A 293 -11.32 -13.26 -33.81
N ILE A 294 -11.80 -13.02 -32.60
CA ILE A 294 -11.33 -11.92 -31.74
C ILE A 294 -9.99 -12.22 -31.08
N LEU A 295 -9.79 -13.46 -30.65
CA LEU A 295 -8.59 -13.87 -29.93
C LEU A 295 -7.42 -14.18 -30.87
N PHE A 296 -7.67 -14.84 -31.99
CA PHE A 296 -6.65 -15.38 -32.90
C PHE A 296 -6.59 -14.71 -34.27
N GLY A 297 -7.41 -13.69 -34.52
CA GLY A 297 -7.44 -12.98 -35.77
C GLY A 297 -8.33 -13.65 -36.85
N ARG A 298 -8.62 -12.91 -37.92
CA ARG A 298 -9.52 -13.32 -38.99
C ARG A 298 -8.94 -12.99 -40.34
N THR A 299 -9.00 -13.95 -41.27
CA THR A 299 -8.64 -13.73 -42.67
C THR A 299 -9.89 -13.33 -43.45
N GLY A 300 -9.86 -12.14 -44.06
CA GLY A 300 -10.97 -11.63 -44.90
C GLY A 300 -11.05 -12.32 -46.26
N PRO A 301 -12.19 -12.17 -46.97
CA PRO A 301 -12.45 -12.86 -48.24
C PRO A 301 -11.47 -12.51 -49.39
N ARG A 302 -10.62 -11.51 -49.24
CA ARG A 302 -9.59 -11.07 -50.18
C ARG A 302 -8.17 -11.30 -49.68
N GLY A 303 -7.99 -12.22 -48.69
CA GLY A 303 -6.67 -12.62 -48.20
C GLY A 303 -6.02 -11.64 -47.21
N ALA A 304 -6.68 -10.54 -46.81
CA ALA A 304 -6.17 -9.66 -45.78
C ALA A 304 -6.36 -10.31 -44.42
N HIS A 305 -5.24 -10.50 -43.68
CA HIS A 305 -5.26 -11.01 -42.31
C HIS A 305 -5.40 -9.86 -41.32
N HIS A 306 -6.37 -9.95 -40.44
CA HIS A 306 -6.54 -9.04 -39.32
C HIS A 306 -6.10 -9.76 -38.06
N ASP A 307 -5.04 -9.23 -37.45
CA ASP A 307 -4.45 -9.78 -36.22
C ASP A 307 -5.48 -9.84 -35.10
N GLY A 308 -5.56 -10.96 -34.41
CA GLY A 308 -6.31 -11.10 -33.17
C GLY A 308 -5.57 -10.49 -31.98
N LEU A 309 -6.25 -10.44 -30.83
CA LEU A 309 -5.68 -9.88 -29.60
C LEU A 309 -4.38 -10.57 -29.19
N PHE A 310 -4.29 -11.90 -29.31
CA PHE A 310 -3.08 -12.67 -29.00
C PHE A 310 -1.94 -12.45 -30.00
N GLU A 311 -2.24 -12.36 -31.29
CA GLU A 311 -1.23 -12.09 -32.33
C GLU A 311 -0.65 -10.67 -32.23
N SER A 312 -1.50 -9.69 -31.94
CA SER A 312 -1.06 -8.31 -31.69
C SER A 312 -0.21 -8.18 -30.43
N MET A 313 -0.52 -8.94 -29.37
CA MET A 313 0.28 -9.00 -28.15
C MET A 313 1.64 -9.68 -28.37
N ALA A 314 1.69 -10.79 -29.14
CA ALA A 314 2.93 -11.48 -29.45
C ALA A 314 3.87 -10.63 -30.34
N LYS A 315 3.34 -9.91 -31.32
CA LYS A 315 4.10 -8.98 -32.17
C LYS A 315 4.59 -7.74 -31.40
N SER A 316 3.89 -7.33 -30.35
CA SER A 316 4.31 -6.23 -29.49
C SER A 316 5.40 -6.65 -28.48
N ALA A 317 5.46 -7.92 -28.09
CA ALA A 317 6.49 -8.46 -27.19
C ALA A 317 7.80 -8.81 -27.91
N ALA A 318 7.80 -8.90 -29.26
CA ALA A 318 8.95 -9.22 -30.10
C ALA A 318 9.66 -7.98 -30.69
N ARG A 319 9.23 -6.78 -30.36
CA ARG A 319 9.84 -5.49 -30.68
C ARG A 319 10.32 -4.79 -29.42
#